data_db578340f94baf8467953eae8f27dbbe
#
_entry.id   db578340f94baf8467953eae8f27dbbe
#
_cell.length_a   1.000
_cell.length_b   1.000
_cell.length_c   1.000
_cell.angle_alpha   90.00
_cell.angle_beta   90.00
_cell.angle_gamma   90.00
#
_symmetry.space_group_name_H-M   'P 1'
#
loop_
_entity.id
_entity.type
_entity.pdbx_description
1 polymer ?
#
loop_
_entity_poly.entity_id
_entity_poly.type
_entity_poly.pdbx_seq_one_letter_code
_entity_poly.pdbx_strand_id
1 'polypeptide(L)'
;GKNTDRRYYVQKRGNTVTYNVKNKIAGTGGQSHRRLWEFLFVAVLVLYPLRHIAWGLDLWDTGYGYANFEYMGTRHMDPMWLFSTYLTTAIGHFLSLLPGAKTLIGMNFYTGLSISLLAVLGYYFCTKVLKIPAGLAFLGEFTAVSFCWCPTGSFYNYVTYVFFLFSVICLYLGLSRGKGGLLFAAGVALGCNVLARFSNLPEATMIVGVWAYGIICWLEERKGIAQDCGGVAGNAEMEDKKARKKEAGRRLRKKLLQDTGMCLAGYLTALLVLFGYIQIRYGMDAYVRGIQRLFSMTEVATDYTAASMILGMFDWYLQNLYWELRMCVFLIVGMIAVGLLEFAAACVRDSYAGKDTIKKVLRILEWTVSALLTVIMVFWLYRQGFCATEYTHYGAIIWPGVTFLTLTLLVTLWRIFTPSAPREEKLVSGLIFLVIWITSLGSNNKLYPSMNNLFLALPY
;
A
#
# COMPACT_ATOMS: atom_id res chain seq x y z
N GLY A 1 -5.16 -40.89 -6.54
CA GLY A 1 -4.78 -40.01 -5.47
C GLY A 1 -3.33 -40.23 -5.07
N LYS A 2 -2.42 -39.34 -5.45
CA LYS A 2 -1.03 -39.39 -4.96
C LYS A 2 -0.93 -38.53 -3.68
N ASN A 3 -0.71 -39.18 -2.53
CA ASN A 3 -0.29 -38.59 -1.28
C ASN A 3 1.14 -38.04 -1.48
N THR A 4 1.30 -36.72 -1.44
CA THR A 4 2.61 -36.10 -1.33
C THR A 4 2.83 -35.69 0.13
N ASP A 5 3.50 -36.57 0.88
CA ASP A 5 4.08 -36.25 2.19
C ASP A 5 5.19 -35.21 2.00
N ARG A 6 4.94 -33.96 2.38
CA ARG A 6 6.02 -32.97 2.54
C ARG A 6 6.54 -33.02 3.95
N ARG A 7 7.74 -33.60 4.13
CA ARG A 7 8.50 -33.57 5.38
C ARG A 7 9.35 -32.29 5.41
N TYR A 8 9.17 -31.45 6.40
CA TYR A 8 10.08 -30.34 6.69
C TYR A 8 11.04 -30.74 7.79
N TYR A 9 12.34 -30.64 7.52
CA TYR A 9 13.39 -30.89 8.51
C TYR A 9 13.86 -29.54 9.09
N VAL A 10 13.75 -29.37 10.40
CA VAL A 10 14.40 -28.28 11.13
C VAL A 10 15.51 -28.90 11.97
N GLN A 11 16.75 -28.61 11.59
CA GLN A 11 17.93 -29.10 12.30
C GLN A 11 18.24 -28.13 13.46
N LYS A 12 17.96 -28.55 14.68
CA LYS A 12 18.44 -27.91 15.90
C LYS A 12 19.42 -28.84 16.56
N ARG A 13 20.62 -28.33 16.89
CA ARG A 13 21.75 -29.04 17.49
C ARG A 13 21.37 -30.34 18.24
N GLY A 14 21.68 -31.46 17.64
CA GLY A 14 21.82 -32.77 18.33
C GLY A 14 20.56 -33.62 18.49
N ASN A 15 19.34 -33.14 18.27
CA ASN A 15 18.13 -33.98 18.30
C ASN A 15 17.18 -33.62 17.14
N THR A 16 16.94 -34.60 16.27
CA THR A 16 15.96 -34.49 15.20
C THR A 16 14.57 -34.71 15.78
N VAL A 17 13.81 -33.64 15.95
CA VAL A 17 12.40 -33.75 16.36
C VAL A 17 11.55 -33.78 15.05
N THR A 18 10.97 -34.93 14.78
CA THR A 18 10.07 -35.11 13.63
C THR A 18 8.66 -34.66 14.02
N TYR A 19 8.21 -33.51 13.53
CA TYR A 19 6.82 -33.11 13.66
C TYR A 19 6.00 -33.72 12.51
N ASN A 20 5.20 -34.74 12.83
CA ASN A 20 4.17 -35.25 11.95
C ASN A 20 2.95 -34.30 12.01
N VAL A 21 2.89 -33.31 11.12
CA VAL A 21 1.67 -32.55 10.89
C VAL A 21 0.73 -33.42 10.06
N LYS A 22 -0.12 -34.21 10.73
CA LYS A 22 -1.29 -34.81 10.09
C LYS A 22 -2.17 -33.67 9.56
N ASN A 23 -2.02 -33.34 8.28
CA ASN A 23 -3.05 -32.56 7.59
C ASN A 23 -4.35 -33.39 7.61
N LYS A 24 -5.21 -33.12 8.60
CA LYS A 24 -6.60 -33.55 8.55
C LYS A 24 -7.19 -33.00 7.25
N ILE A 25 -7.48 -33.88 6.33
CA ILE A 25 -8.21 -33.61 5.10
C ILE A 25 -9.47 -32.84 5.52
N ALA A 26 -9.46 -31.50 5.36
CA ALA A 26 -10.65 -30.72 5.46
C ALA A 26 -11.57 -31.18 4.33
N GLY A 27 -12.69 -31.74 4.69
CA GLY A 27 -13.65 -32.28 3.74
C GLY A 27 -14.05 -31.25 2.70
N THR A 28 -14.50 -31.70 1.55
CA THR A 28 -14.91 -30.92 0.38
C THR A 28 -15.85 -29.74 0.69
N GLY A 29 -16.61 -29.79 1.80
CA GLY A 29 -17.41 -28.69 2.31
C GLY A 29 -16.62 -27.43 2.76
N GLY A 30 -15.45 -27.61 3.41
CA GLY A 30 -14.65 -26.47 3.89
C GLY A 30 -14.02 -25.66 2.77
N GLN A 31 -13.67 -26.26 1.64
CA GLN A 31 -13.14 -25.54 0.48
C GLN A 31 -14.22 -24.74 -0.26
N SER A 32 -15.44 -25.24 -0.33
CA SER A 32 -16.58 -24.55 -0.94
C SER A 32 -16.95 -23.28 -0.15
N HIS A 33 -17.05 -23.38 1.18
CA HIS A 33 -17.32 -22.23 2.04
C HIS A 33 -16.23 -21.16 1.94
N ARG A 34 -14.96 -21.55 1.90
CA ARG A 34 -13.85 -20.60 1.76
C ARG A 34 -13.91 -19.85 0.43
N ARG A 35 -14.20 -20.52 -0.68
CA ARG A 35 -14.36 -19.88 -2.00
C ARG A 35 -15.53 -18.91 -2.02
N LEU A 36 -16.64 -19.27 -1.38
CA LEU A 36 -17.81 -18.40 -1.25
C LEU A 36 -17.46 -17.11 -0.52
N TRP A 37 -16.74 -17.20 0.62
CA TRP A 37 -16.29 -16.00 1.35
C TRP A 37 -15.32 -15.14 0.55
N GLU A 38 -14.33 -15.74 -0.12
CA GLU A 38 -13.41 -15.00 -1.00
C GLU A 38 -14.18 -14.27 -2.12
N PHE A 39 -15.20 -14.90 -2.69
CA PHE A 39 -16.07 -14.28 -3.69
C PHE A 39 -16.89 -13.11 -3.10
N LEU A 40 -17.50 -13.30 -1.93
CA LEU A 40 -18.27 -12.24 -1.25
C LEU A 40 -17.37 -11.04 -0.90
N PHE A 41 -16.17 -11.26 -0.41
CA PHE A 41 -15.23 -10.20 -0.12
C PHE A 41 -14.89 -9.39 -1.37
N VAL A 42 -14.57 -10.05 -2.47
CA VAL A 42 -14.28 -9.38 -3.74
C VAL A 42 -15.52 -8.64 -4.26
N ALA A 43 -16.71 -9.24 -4.18
CA ALA A 43 -17.94 -8.59 -4.60
C ALA A 43 -18.21 -7.29 -3.79
N VAL A 44 -18.02 -7.33 -2.47
CA VAL A 44 -18.13 -6.12 -1.64
C VAL A 44 -17.09 -5.09 -2.03
N LEU A 45 -15.81 -5.46 -2.22
CA LEU A 45 -14.76 -4.52 -2.62
C LEU A 45 -15.02 -3.90 -4.00
N VAL A 46 -15.71 -4.60 -4.90
CA VAL A 46 -16.13 -4.05 -6.21
C VAL A 46 -17.32 -3.11 -6.08
N LEU A 47 -18.32 -3.47 -5.28
CA LEU A 47 -19.57 -2.72 -5.21
C LEU A 47 -19.53 -1.53 -4.24
N TYR A 48 -18.79 -1.65 -3.15
CA TYR A 48 -18.75 -0.63 -2.10
C TYR A 48 -18.24 0.76 -2.56
N PRO A 49 -17.20 0.87 -3.41
CA PRO A 49 -16.80 2.17 -3.96
C PRO A 49 -17.88 2.87 -4.77
N LEU A 50 -18.81 2.11 -5.35
CA LEU A 50 -19.88 2.66 -6.18
C LEU A 50 -20.99 3.38 -5.37
N ARG A 51 -20.95 3.31 -4.04
CA ARG A 51 -21.93 3.99 -3.17
C ARG A 51 -21.99 5.51 -3.35
N HIS A 52 -20.91 6.10 -3.88
CA HIS A 52 -20.78 7.54 -4.03
C HIS A 52 -21.12 8.07 -5.44
N ILE A 53 -21.54 7.23 -6.39
CA ILE A 53 -21.75 7.63 -7.79
C ILE A 53 -22.75 8.78 -7.94
N ALA A 54 -23.70 8.91 -7.00
CA ALA A 54 -24.72 9.96 -7.00
C ALA A 54 -24.33 11.22 -6.19
N TRP A 55 -23.09 11.31 -5.66
CA TRP A 55 -22.69 12.44 -4.81
C TRP A 55 -22.52 13.78 -5.54
N GLY A 56 -22.61 13.80 -6.82
CA GLY A 56 -22.39 15.01 -7.58
C GLY A 56 -20.93 15.20 -7.98
N LEU A 57 -20.49 16.43 -8.06
CA LEU A 57 -19.20 16.85 -8.59
C LEU A 57 -18.61 17.94 -7.68
N ASP A 58 -17.36 17.84 -7.30
CA ASP A 58 -16.67 19.00 -6.79
C ASP A 58 -16.38 19.97 -7.97
N LEU A 59 -16.56 21.26 -7.73
CA LEU A 59 -16.41 22.28 -8.76
C LEU A 59 -14.94 22.63 -9.05
N TRP A 60 -14.00 22.07 -8.29
CA TRP A 60 -12.57 22.33 -8.44
C TRP A 60 -11.94 21.34 -9.42
N ASP A 61 -11.16 20.42 -8.91
CA ASP A 61 -10.33 19.52 -9.71
C ASP A 61 -11.15 18.55 -10.57
N THR A 62 -12.27 18.04 -10.09
CA THR A 62 -13.09 17.06 -10.83
C THR A 62 -13.81 17.73 -11.99
N GLY A 63 -14.33 18.95 -11.81
CA GLY A 63 -14.97 19.72 -12.87
C GLY A 63 -14.01 20.00 -14.01
N TYR A 64 -12.80 20.45 -13.69
CA TYR A 64 -11.73 20.63 -14.66
C TYR A 64 -11.34 19.31 -15.34
N GLY A 65 -11.19 18.23 -14.55
CA GLY A 65 -10.87 16.91 -15.08
C GLY A 65 -11.88 16.46 -16.13
N TYR A 66 -13.17 16.56 -15.84
CA TYR A 66 -14.22 16.13 -16.77
C TYR A 66 -14.29 17.00 -18.03
N ALA A 67 -14.12 18.32 -17.91
CA ALA A 67 -13.99 19.22 -19.05
C ALA A 67 -12.80 18.84 -19.93
N ASN A 68 -11.64 18.54 -19.30
CA ASN A 68 -10.44 18.14 -20.03
C ASN A 68 -10.60 16.78 -20.76
N PHE A 69 -11.38 15.85 -20.21
CA PHE A 69 -11.68 14.59 -20.90
C PHE A 69 -12.50 14.79 -22.16
N GLU A 70 -13.52 15.66 -22.10
CA GLU A 70 -14.37 15.98 -23.23
C GLU A 70 -13.61 16.77 -24.31
N TYR A 71 -12.80 17.76 -23.90
CA TYR A 71 -12.09 18.64 -24.82
C TYR A 71 -10.68 18.19 -25.20
N MET A 72 -10.27 16.98 -24.84
CA MET A 72 -8.93 16.47 -25.14
C MET A 72 -8.65 16.54 -26.65
N GLY A 73 -7.51 17.15 -26.99
CA GLY A 73 -7.07 17.28 -28.38
C GLY A 73 -7.73 18.43 -29.14
N THR A 74 -8.65 19.20 -28.55
CA THR A 74 -9.23 20.40 -29.11
C THR A 74 -8.42 21.64 -28.70
N ARG A 75 -8.65 22.77 -29.44
CA ARG A 75 -8.05 24.08 -29.11
C ARG A 75 -8.58 24.72 -27.80
N HIS A 76 -9.65 24.17 -27.24
CA HIS A 76 -10.31 24.70 -26.04
C HIS A 76 -9.63 24.17 -24.75
N MET A 77 -8.77 23.20 -24.87
CA MET A 77 -8.08 22.64 -23.71
C MET A 77 -6.90 23.50 -23.29
N ASP A 78 -6.83 23.86 -22.01
CA ASP A 78 -5.68 24.58 -21.45
C ASP A 78 -4.44 23.68 -21.45
N PRO A 79 -3.31 24.13 -22.04
CA PRO A 79 -2.09 23.34 -22.09
C PRO A 79 -1.56 22.93 -20.70
N MET A 80 -1.76 23.76 -19.68
CA MET A 80 -1.35 23.45 -18.32
C MET A 80 -2.04 22.17 -17.82
N TRP A 81 -3.36 22.11 -17.94
CA TRP A 81 -4.13 20.93 -17.50
C TRP A 81 -3.85 19.71 -18.37
N LEU A 82 -3.72 19.90 -19.68
CA LEU A 82 -3.37 18.79 -20.57
C LEU A 82 -2.07 18.12 -20.15
N PHE A 83 -1.02 18.90 -19.92
CA PHE A 83 0.32 18.35 -19.74
C PHE A 83 0.67 18.03 -18.31
N SER A 84 0.06 18.68 -17.30
CA SER A 84 0.27 18.35 -15.90
C SER A 84 -0.32 16.99 -15.51
N THR A 85 -1.36 16.52 -16.22
CA THR A 85 -2.05 15.26 -15.98
C THR A 85 -2.32 14.49 -17.30
N TYR A 86 -1.35 14.51 -18.21
CA TYR A 86 -1.53 14.06 -19.59
C TYR A 86 -2.11 12.64 -19.71
N LEU A 87 -1.49 11.67 -19.06
CA LEU A 87 -1.92 10.27 -19.16
C LEU A 87 -3.29 10.05 -18.49
N THR A 88 -3.56 10.71 -17.38
CA THR A 88 -4.88 10.68 -16.75
C THR A 88 -5.94 11.27 -17.64
N THR A 89 -5.66 12.41 -18.29
CA THR A 89 -6.57 13.03 -19.24
C THR A 89 -6.85 12.10 -20.43
N ALA A 90 -5.82 11.41 -20.94
CA ALA A 90 -5.98 10.43 -22.03
C ALA A 90 -6.84 9.22 -21.61
N ILE A 91 -6.60 8.70 -20.39
CA ILE A 91 -7.43 7.61 -19.84
C ILE A 91 -8.86 8.10 -19.61
N GLY A 92 -9.06 9.28 -19.02
CA GLY A 92 -10.38 9.86 -18.80
C GLY A 92 -11.13 10.12 -20.11
N HIS A 93 -10.44 10.62 -21.14
CA HIS A 93 -11.01 10.77 -22.48
C HIS A 93 -11.45 9.43 -23.05
N PHE A 94 -10.62 8.39 -22.96
CA PHE A 94 -11.01 7.04 -23.38
C PHE A 94 -12.25 6.54 -22.62
N LEU A 95 -12.30 6.75 -21.28
CA LEU A 95 -13.46 6.37 -20.48
C LEU A 95 -14.71 7.17 -20.87
N SER A 96 -14.59 8.45 -21.27
CA SER A 96 -15.71 9.28 -21.69
C SER A 96 -16.41 8.77 -22.97
N LEU A 97 -15.71 7.93 -23.74
CA LEU A 97 -16.27 7.26 -24.92
C LEU A 97 -17.12 6.02 -24.58
N LEU A 98 -17.07 5.55 -23.36
CA LEU A 98 -17.81 4.36 -22.92
C LEU A 98 -19.29 4.67 -22.67
N PRO A 99 -20.18 3.67 -22.72
CA PRO A 99 -21.61 3.86 -22.52
C PRO A 99 -21.93 4.56 -21.18
N GLY A 100 -22.76 5.60 -21.24
CA GLY A 100 -23.21 6.37 -20.07
C GLY A 100 -22.18 7.33 -19.48
N ALA A 101 -20.90 7.27 -19.87
CA ALA A 101 -19.82 8.07 -19.30
C ALA A 101 -19.94 9.59 -19.58
N LYS A 102 -20.76 10.01 -20.54
CA LYS A 102 -21.06 11.44 -20.82
C LYS A 102 -21.95 12.07 -19.75
N THR A 103 -22.51 11.28 -18.85
CA THR A 103 -23.25 11.77 -17.69
C THR A 103 -22.36 11.80 -16.47
N LEU A 104 -22.66 12.70 -15.52
CA LEU A 104 -21.91 12.80 -14.27
C LEU A 104 -21.93 11.46 -13.50
N ILE A 105 -23.09 10.80 -13.38
CA ILE A 105 -23.26 9.51 -12.73
C ILE A 105 -22.40 8.44 -13.42
N GLY A 106 -22.42 8.41 -14.76
CA GLY A 106 -21.63 7.44 -15.51
C GLY A 106 -20.12 7.64 -15.33
N MET A 107 -19.63 8.88 -15.33
CA MET A 107 -18.21 9.15 -15.08
C MET A 107 -17.82 8.82 -13.62
N ASN A 108 -18.67 9.14 -12.66
CA ASN A 108 -18.48 8.73 -11.27
C ASN A 108 -18.46 7.20 -11.11
N PHE A 109 -19.29 6.48 -11.90
CA PHE A 109 -19.26 5.02 -11.94
C PHE A 109 -17.89 4.49 -12.40
N TYR A 110 -17.32 5.00 -13.48
CA TYR A 110 -15.99 4.59 -13.96
C TYR A 110 -14.88 4.98 -12.99
N THR A 111 -15.00 6.13 -12.32
CA THR A 111 -14.08 6.52 -11.24
C THR A 111 -14.17 5.53 -10.06
N GLY A 112 -15.38 5.18 -9.65
CA GLY A 112 -15.60 4.15 -8.61
C GLY A 112 -15.01 2.80 -8.97
N LEU A 113 -15.08 2.38 -10.24
CA LEU A 113 -14.44 1.16 -10.72
C LEU A 113 -12.91 1.22 -10.63
N SER A 114 -12.29 2.40 -10.78
CA SER A 114 -10.85 2.56 -10.57
C SER A 114 -10.46 2.32 -9.10
N ILE A 115 -11.29 2.76 -8.15
CA ILE A 115 -11.11 2.48 -6.73
C ILE A 115 -11.33 0.99 -6.43
N SER A 116 -12.34 0.38 -7.06
CA SER A 116 -12.57 -1.06 -6.96
C SER A 116 -11.37 -1.87 -7.46
N LEU A 117 -10.75 -1.43 -8.57
CA LEU A 117 -9.53 -2.05 -9.09
C LEU A 117 -8.39 -1.98 -8.08
N LEU A 118 -8.19 -0.82 -7.43
CA LEU A 118 -7.18 -0.67 -6.38
C LEU A 118 -7.40 -1.67 -5.24
N ALA A 119 -8.61 -1.71 -4.68
CA ALA A 119 -8.96 -2.59 -3.57
C ALA A 119 -8.80 -4.08 -3.94
N VAL A 120 -9.23 -4.47 -5.14
CA VAL A 120 -9.11 -5.86 -5.61
C VAL A 120 -7.66 -6.25 -5.86
N LEU A 121 -6.84 -5.38 -6.47
CA LEU A 121 -5.41 -5.62 -6.67
C LEU A 121 -4.67 -5.76 -5.34
N GLY A 122 -4.92 -4.84 -4.39
CA GLY A 122 -4.36 -4.91 -3.05
C GLY A 122 -4.76 -6.20 -2.33
N TYR A 123 -6.05 -6.55 -2.34
CA TYR A 123 -6.57 -7.78 -1.75
C TYR A 123 -5.89 -9.04 -2.31
N TYR A 124 -5.76 -9.13 -3.62
CA TYR A 124 -5.11 -10.29 -4.24
C TYR A 124 -3.61 -10.33 -3.95
N PHE A 125 -2.94 -9.20 -3.96
CA PHE A 125 -1.54 -9.14 -3.59
C PHE A 125 -1.32 -9.60 -2.14
N CYS A 126 -2.10 -9.08 -1.20
CA CYS A 126 -2.01 -9.45 0.21
C CYS A 126 -2.35 -10.93 0.44
N THR A 127 -3.42 -11.46 -0.18
CA THR A 127 -3.85 -12.85 0.05
C THR A 127 -3.03 -13.88 -0.71
N LYS A 128 -2.69 -13.63 -1.99
CA LYS A 128 -2.01 -14.63 -2.84
C LYS A 128 -0.49 -14.54 -2.80
N VAL A 129 0.06 -13.34 -2.57
CA VAL A 129 1.52 -13.11 -2.54
C VAL A 129 2.03 -13.05 -1.10
N LEU A 130 1.51 -12.13 -0.28
CA LEU A 130 1.96 -11.96 1.10
C LEU A 130 1.37 -12.99 2.07
N LYS A 131 0.38 -13.79 1.64
CA LYS A 131 -0.26 -14.85 2.42
C LYS A 131 -1.00 -14.36 3.66
N ILE A 132 -1.46 -13.13 3.66
CA ILE A 132 -2.32 -12.58 4.71
C ILE A 132 -3.68 -13.31 4.68
N PRO A 133 -4.28 -13.63 5.84
CA PRO A 133 -5.60 -14.22 5.92
C PRO A 133 -6.65 -13.37 5.17
N ALA A 134 -7.49 -14.03 4.37
CA ALA A 134 -8.43 -13.33 3.47
C ALA A 134 -9.38 -12.35 4.20
N GLY A 135 -9.84 -12.71 5.40
CA GLY A 135 -10.68 -11.82 6.22
C GLY A 135 -9.95 -10.55 6.68
N LEU A 136 -8.68 -10.66 7.06
CA LEU A 136 -7.87 -9.50 7.45
C LEU A 136 -7.56 -8.61 6.24
N ALA A 137 -7.18 -9.21 5.11
CA ALA A 137 -6.95 -8.48 3.87
C ALA A 137 -8.24 -7.76 3.41
N PHE A 138 -9.39 -8.41 3.49
CA PHE A 138 -10.69 -7.79 3.20
C PHE A 138 -10.99 -6.61 4.12
N LEU A 139 -10.82 -6.79 5.44
CA LEU A 139 -11.07 -5.74 6.42
C LEU A 139 -10.17 -4.51 6.18
N GLY A 140 -8.89 -4.75 5.89
CA GLY A 140 -7.93 -3.69 5.56
C GLY A 140 -8.34 -2.94 4.29
N GLU A 141 -8.68 -3.64 3.21
CA GLU A 141 -9.11 -3.01 1.95
C GLU A 141 -10.45 -2.28 2.09
N PHE A 142 -11.41 -2.86 2.80
CA PHE A 142 -12.69 -2.21 3.08
C PHE A 142 -12.47 -0.90 3.86
N THR A 143 -11.56 -0.91 4.82
CA THR A 143 -11.18 0.28 5.59
C THR A 143 -10.47 1.29 4.68
N ALA A 144 -9.53 0.86 3.82
CA ALA A 144 -8.86 1.74 2.87
C ALA A 144 -9.85 2.44 1.91
N VAL A 145 -10.82 1.70 1.36
CA VAL A 145 -11.90 2.27 0.54
C VAL A 145 -12.73 3.28 1.33
N SER A 146 -12.98 3.02 2.62
CA SER A 146 -13.76 3.93 3.47
C SER A 146 -13.02 5.22 3.81
N PHE A 147 -11.69 5.19 3.86
CA PHE A 147 -10.85 6.37 4.02
C PHE A 147 -10.53 7.08 2.71
N CYS A 148 -10.74 6.41 1.59
CA CYS A 148 -10.54 7.02 0.29
C CYS A 148 -11.56 8.15 0.08
N TRP A 149 -11.07 9.33 -0.31
CA TRP A 149 -11.94 10.46 -0.66
C TRP A 149 -12.93 10.00 -1.74
N CYS A 150 -14.06 10.62 -1.80
CA CYS A 150 -15.15 10.17 -2.64
C CYS A 150 -14.76 9.96 -4.13
N PRO A 151 -15.47 9.11 -4.88
CA PRO A 151 -15.22 8.89 -6.31
C PRO A 151 -15.54 10.09 -7.21
N THR A 152 -16.19 11.12 -6.67
CA THR A 152 -16.37 12.41 -7.36
C THR A 152 -15.15 13.31 -7.21
N GLY A 153 -14.13 12.85 -6.49
CA GLY A 153 -12.86 13.54 -6.36
C GLY A 153 -11.98 13.42 -7.60
N SER A 154 -10.77 13.95 -7.48
CA SER A 154 -9.81 14.04 -8.56
C SER A 154 -9.45 12.70 -9.17
N PHE A 155 -9.90 12.41 -10.37
CA PHE A 155 -9.65 11.17 -11.08
C PHE A 155 -8.15 10.87 -11.25
N TYR A 156 -7.30 11.89 -11.40
CA TYR A 156 -5.85 11.74 -11.53
C TYR A 156 -5.21 11.09 -10.30
N ASN A 157 -5.76 11.30 -9.11
CA ASN A 157 -5.25 10.65 -7.91
C ASN A 157 -5.43 9.14 -7.97
N TYR A 158 -6.58 8.64 -8.43
CA TYR A 158 -6.84 7.20 -8.50
C TYR A 158 -5.99 6.50 -9.56
N VAL A 159 -5.78 7.14 -10.71
CA VAL A 159 -4.84 6.65 -11.72
C VAL A 159 -3.42 6.56 -11.15
N THR A 160 -2.99 7.60 -10.42
CA THR A 160 -1.73 7.61 -9.70
C THR A 160 -1.61 6.42 -8.75
N TYR A 161 -2.63 6.16 -7.93
CA TYR A 161 -2.59 5.08 -6.95
C TYR A 161 -2.55 3.69 -7.61
N VAL A 162 -3.23 3.51 -8.74
CA VAL A 162 -3.16 2.26 -9.52
C VAL A 162 -1.74 2.01 -9.99
N PHE A 163 -1.06 3.02 -10.57
CA PHE A 163 0.32 2.88 -11.01
C PHE A 163 1.28 2.64 -9.84
N PHE A 164 1.08 3.31 -8.70
CA PHE A 164 1.87 3.06 -7.50
C PHE A 164 1.72 1.64 -7.00
N LEU A 165 0.49 1.17 -6.81
CA LEU A 165 0.23 -0.18 -6.32
C LEU A 165 0.82 -1.22 -7.27
N PHE A 166 0.63 -1.05 -8.58
CA PHE A 166 1.20 -1.94 -9.58
C PHE A 166 2.73 -1.95 -9.55
N SER A 167 3.36 -0.77 -9.43
CA SER A 167 4.82 -0.66 -9.33
C SER A 167 5.36 -1.33 -8.06
N VAL A 168 4.71 -1.17 -6.91
CA VAL A 168 5.09 -1.84 -5.66
C VAL A 168 4.98 -3.36 -5.79
N ILE A 169 3.89 -3.86 -6.37
CA ILE A 169 3.73 -5.31 -6.63
C ILE A 169 4.86 -5.83 -7.52
N CYS A 170 5.16 -5.12 -8.61
CA CYS A 170 6.24 -5.48 -9.53
C CYS A 170 7.63 -5.39 -8.88
N LEU A 171 7.92 -4.35 -8.09
CA LEU A 171 9.17 -4.22 -7.33
C LEU A 171 9.32 -5.38 -6.33
N TYR A 172 8.30 -5.64 -5.53
CA TYR A 172 8.32 -6.73 -4.57
C TYR A 172 8.57 -8.08 -5.24
N LEU A 173 7.79 -8.42 -6.27
CA LEU A 173 7.93 -9.68 -6.98
C LEU A 173 9.25 -9.77 -7.79
N GLY A 174 9.69 -8.65 -8.35
CA GLY A 174 10.95 -8.55 -9.10
C GLY A 174 12.16 -8.79 -8.20
N LEU A 175 12.21 -8.14 -7.05
CA LEU A 175 13.31 -8.25 -6.09
C LEU A 175 13.30 -9.60 -5.36
N SER A 176 12.14 -10.03 -4.84
CA SER A 176 12.03 -11.29 -4.07
C SER A 176 12.26 -12.54 -4.94
N ARG A 177 11.90 -12.49 -6.22
CA ARG A 177 12.04 -13.63 -7.17
C ARG A 177 13.21 -13.49 -8.13
N GLY A 178 13.96 -12.37 -8.08
CA GLY A 178 15.08 -12.09 -8.98
C GLY A 178 14.67 -11.93 -10.45
N LYS A 179 13.47 -11.39 -10.74
CA LYS A 179 12.92 -11.27 -12.10
C LYS A 179 13.07 -9.84 -12.64
N GLY A 180 14.12 -9.60 -13.46
CA GLY A 180 14.40 -8.30 -14.07
C GLY A 180 13.25 -7.73 -14.91
N GLY A 181 12.49 -8.57 -15.61
CA GLY A 181 11.32 -8.11 -16.38
C GLY A 181 10.22 -7.46 -15.52
N LEU A 182 10.06 -7.90 -14.26
CA LEU A 182 9.14 -7.24 -13.32
C LEU A 182 9.71 -5.91 -12.82
N LEU A 183 11.02 -5.81 -12.65
CA LEU A 183 11.67 -4.53 -12.31
C LEU A 183 11.53 -3.51 -13.45
N PHE A 184 11.66 -3.98 -14.70
CA PHE A 184 11.37 -3.16 -15.87
C PHE A 184 9.92 -2.69 -15.88
N ALA A 185 8.95 -3.60 -15.65
CA ALA A 185 7.52 -3.25 -15.57
C ALA A 185 7.21 -2.25 -14.46
N ALA A 186 7.87 -2.39 -13.30
CA ALA A 186 7.77 -1.40 -12.22
C ALA A 186 8.27 -0.02 -12.66
N GLY A 187 9.41 0.03 -13.35
CA GLY A 187 9.93 1.26 -13.94
C GLY A 187 8.96 1.88 -14.94
N VAL A 188 8.38 1.07 -15.85
CA VAL A 188 7.36 1.54 -16.80
C VAL A 188 6.16 2.17 -16.07
N ALA A 189 5.66 1.51 -15.02
CA ALA A 189 4.54 2.03 -14.24
C ALA A 189 4.87 3.38 -13.58
N LEU A 190 6.06 3.52 -12.99
CA LEU A 190 6.51 4.78 -12.40
C LEU A 190 6.69 5.88 -13.47
N GLY A 191 7.26 5.57 -14.63
CA GLY A 191 7.38 6.54 -15.72
C GLY A 191 6.03 6.99 -16.28
N CYS A 192 5.06 6.07 -16.39
CA CYS A 192 3.68 6.41 -16.71
C CYS A 192 3.04 7.32 -15.66
N ASN A 193 3.34 7.06 -14.41
CA ASN A 193 2.74 7.79 -13.29
C ASN A 193 3.19 9.27 -13.23
N VAL A 194 4.40 9.59 -13.65
CA VAL A 194 4.86 10.98 -13.81
C VAL A 194 3.97 11.76 -14.79
N LEU A 195 3.53 11.11 -15.87
CA LEU A 195 2.64 11.73 -16.87
C LEU A 195 1.16 11.57 -16.51
N ALA A 196 0.81 10.70 -15.57
CA ALA A 196 -0.52 10.70 -14.96
C ALA A 196 -0.71 11.94 -14.07
N ARG A 197 0.35 12.37 -13.38
CA ARG A 197 0.41 13.58 -12.59
C ARG A 197 1.86 14.05 -12.46
N PHE A 198 2.17 15.23 -12.94
CA PHE A 198 3.55 15.74 -12.96
C PHE A 198 4.20 15.81 -11.55
N SER A 199 3.41 16.11 -10.52
CA SER A 199 3.89 16.12 -9.13
C SER A 199 4.32 14.75 -8.58
N ASN A 200 4.15 13.66 -9.34
CA ASN A 200 4.63 12.34 -8.96
C ASN A 200 6.14 12.13 -9.26
N LEU A 201 6.82 13.11 -9.83
CA LEU A 201 8.26 13.01 -10.11
C LEU A 201 9.11 12.48 -8.93
N PRO A 202 8.81 12.81 -7.64
CA PRO A 202 9.50 12.22 -6.48
C PRO A 202 9.43 10.69 -6.39
N GLU A 203 8.55 10.01 -7.14
CA GLU A 203 8.46 8.54 -7.18
C GLU A 203 9.74 7.85 -7.64
N ALA A 204 10.61 8.56 -8.35
CA ALA A 204 11.94 8.06 -8.68
C ALA A 204 12.72 7.61 -7.42
N THR A 205 12.40 8.16 -6.25
CA THR A 205 12.98 7.76 -4.96
C THR A 205 12.60 6.33 -4.52
N MET A 206 11.60 5.68 -5.16
CA MET A 206 11.31 4.25 -4.96
C MET A 206 12.53 3.35 -5.24
N ILE A 207 13.52 3.83 -6.00
CA ILE A 207 14.80 3.15 -6.23
C ILE A 207 15.56 2.88 -4.92
N VAL A 208 15.34 3.69 -3.88
CA VAL A 208 15.91 3.50 -2.55
C VAL A 208 15.48 2.14 -1.97
N GLY A 209 14.25 1.71 -2.25
CA GLY A 209 13.76 0.38 -1.84
C GLY A 209 14.56 -0.76 -2.49
N VAL A 210 14.96 -0.61 -3.76
CA VAL A 210 15.81 -1.57 -4.47
C VAL A 210 17.19 -1.66 -3.80
N TRP A 211 17.78 -0.52 -3.48
CA TRP A 211 19.10 -0.48 -2.84
C TRP A 211 19.05 -1.01 -1.40
N ALA A 212 18.06 -0.61 -0.62
CA ALA A 212 17.89 -1.08 0.75
C ALA A 212 17.74 -2.61 0.80
N TYR A 213 16.93 -3.19 -0.08
CA TYR A 213 16.77 -4.64 -0.15
C TYR A 213 18.07 -5.36 -0.54
N GLY A 214 18.79 -4.84 -1.52
CA GLY A 214 20.10 -5.39 -1.91
C GLY A 214 21.10 -5.37 -0.75
N ILE A 215 21.13 -4.27 0.02
CA ILE A 215 21.99 -4.14 1.19
C ILE A 215 21.56 -5.13 2.30
N ILE A 216 20.27 -5.29 2.56
CA ILE A 216 19.76 -6.27 3.53
C ILE A 216 20.20 -7.68 3.16
N CYS A 217 20.02 -8.10 1.91
CA CYS A 217 20.46 -9.40 1.43
C CYS A 217 21.97 -9.62 1.61
N TRP A 218 22.76 -8.61 1.31
CA TRP A 218 24.23 -8.66 1.48
C TRP A 218 24.64 -8.73 2.95
N LEU A 219 24.00 -7.99 3.84
CA LEU A 219 24.29 -8.04 5.27
C LEU A 219 23.98 -9.42 5.86
N GLU A 220 22.90 -10.07 5.42
CA GLU A 220 22.56 -11.44 5.83
C GLU A 220 23.58 -12.45 5.31
N GLU A 221 24.00 -12.35 4.03
CA GLU A 221 25.05 -13.19 3.46
C GLU A 221 26.36 -13.05 4.25
N ARG A 222 26.76 -11.82 4.61
CA ARG A 222 27.96 -11.56 5.43
C ARG A 222 27.86 -12.13 6.84
N LYS A 223 26.68 -12.10 7.46
CA LYS A 223 26.44 -12.74 8.77
C LYS A 223 26.59 -14.24 8.67
N GLY A 224 26.04 -14.87 7.63
CA GLY A 224 26.20 -16.31 7.39
C GLY A 224 27.69 -16.69 7.27
N ILE A 225 28.47 -15.97 6.44
CA ILE A 225 29.93 -16.17 6.29
C ILE A 225 30.67 -16.00 7.65
N ALA A 226 30.14 -15.15 8.54
CA ALA A 226 30.76 -14.95 9.85
C ALA A 226 30.48 -16.08 10.83
N GLN A 227 29.30 -16.70 10.75
CA GLN A 227 28.85 -17.78 11.65
C GLN A 227 29.44 -19.15 11.28
N ASP A 228 29.66 -19.42 9.99
CA ASP A 228 30.21 -20.71 9.51
C ASP A 228 31.63 -20.98 10.01
N CYS A 229 32.31 -19.97 10.57
CA CYS A 229 33.70 -20.05 11.02
C CYS A 229 33.83 -19.75 12.54
N GLY A 230 33.01 -20.35 13.39
CA GLY A 230 32.98 -20.12 14.85
C GLY A 230 34.05 -20.82 15.65
N GLY A 231 35.17 -21.32 15.07
CA GLY A 231 36.33 -21.90 15.72
C GLY A 231 37.56 -21.00 15.71
N VAL A 232 38.64 -21.40 16.39
CA VAL A 232 39.96 -20.73 16.32
C VAL A 232 40.47 -20.88 14.88
N ALA A 233 40.20 -19.87 14.05
CA ALA A 233 40.50 -19.88 12.62
C ALA A 233 42.02 -19.70 12.39
N GLY A 234 42.63 -20.64 11.65
CA GLY A 234 44.00 -20.50 11.16
C GLY A 234 44.10 -19.38 10.08
N ASN A 235 45.33 -18.93 9.78
CA ASN A 235 45.56 -17.86 8.82
C ASN A 235 44.92 -18.11 7.45
N ALA A 236 44.90 -19.35 6.95
CA ALA A 236 44.29 -19.75 5.69
C ALA A 236 42.76 -19.56 5.68
N GLU A 237 42.08 -19.88 6.80
CA GLU A 237 40.64 -19.66 6.95
C GLU A 237 40.27 -18.16 6.99
N MET A 238 41.14 -17.34 7.54
CA MET A 238 40.95 -15.89 7.60
C MET A 238 41.08 -15.25 6.22
N GLU A 239 41.98 -15.76 5.36
CA GLU A 239 42.10 -15.30 3.96
C GLU A 239 40.90 -15.73 3.11
N ASP A 240 40.44 -16.98 3.23
CA ASP A 240 39.23 -17.45 2.53
C ASP A 240 38.00 -16.60 2.92
N LYS A 241 37.85 -16.30 4.20
CA LYS A 241 36.78 -15.44 4.70
C LYS A 241 36.83 -14.02 4.12
N LYS A 242 38.03 -13.44 3.97
CA LYS A 242 38.20 -12.13 3.32
C LYS A 242 37.84 -12.22 1.83
N ALA A 243 38.25 -13.29 1.14
CA ALA A 243 37.93 -13.51 -0.26
C ALA A 243 36.41 -13.64 -0.47
N ARG A 244 35.72 -14.46 0.32
CA ARG A 244 34.25 -14.63 0.27
C ARG A 244 33.50 -13.33 0.55
N LYS A 245 33.93 -12.51 1.53
CA LYS A 245 33.35 -11.21 1.81
C LYS A 245 33.54 -10.22 0.65
N LYS A 246 34.73 -10.25 -0.01
CA LYS A 246 35.02 -9.41 -1.19
C LYS A 246 34.16 -9.81 -2.38
N GLU A 247 33.97 -11.11 -2.58
CA GLU A 247 33.12 -11.64 -3.66
C GLU A 247 31.64 -11.32 -3.41
N ALA A 248 31.12 -11.44 -2.18
CA ALA A 248 29.78 -11.02 -1.82
C ALA A 248 29.55 -9.53 -2.12
N GLY A 249 30.54 -8.68 -1.85
CA GLY A 249 30.47 -7.25 -2.21
C GLY A 249 30.42 -7.00 -3.73
N ARG A 250 31.20 -7.77 -4.52
CA ARG A 250 31.13 -7.70 -5.99
C ARG A 250 29.77 -8.14 -6.53
N ARG A 251 29.23 -9.24 -6.00
CA ARG A 251 27.89 -9.73 -6.36
C ARG A 251 26.80 -8.70 -6.03
N LEU A 252 26.85 -8.08 -4.83
CA LEU A 252 25.95 -7.00 -4.48
C LEU A 252 26.00 -5.87 -5.50
N ARG A 253 27.21 -5.34 -5.78
CA ARG A 253 27.37 -4.22 -6.73
C ARG A 253 26.80 -4.57 -8.10
N LYS A 254 27.10 -5.77 -8.63
CA LYS A 254 26.58 -6.21 -9.93
C LYS A 254 25.07 -6.30 -9.92
N LYS A 255 24.48 -6.88 -8.86
CA LYS A 255 23.04 -7.01 -8.71
C LYS A 255 22.36 -5.65 -8.59
N LEU A 256 22.86 -4.74 -7.75
CA LEU A 256 22.33 -3.38 -7.62
C LEU A 256 22.35 -2.62 -8.94
N LEU A 257 23.43 -2.71 -9.70
CA LEU A 257 23.53 -2.07 -11.01
C LEU A 257 22.53 -2.68 -12.00
N GLN A 258 22.37 -4.00 -12.00
CA GLN A 258 21.42 -4.69 -12.88
C GLN A 258 19.98 -4.35 -12.52
N ASP A 259 19.60 -4.45 -11.24
CA ASP A 259 18.24 -4.20 -10.77
C ASP A 259 17.86 -2.72 -10.97
N THR A 260 18.77 -1.80 -10.64
CA THR A 260 18.61 -0.36 -10.92
C THR A 260 18.49 -0.08 -12.42
N GLY A 261 19.37 -0.70 -13.22
CA GLY A 261 19.36 -0.55 -14.68
C GLY A 261 18.04 -1.02 -15.31
N MET A 262 17.47 -2.13 -14.84
CA MET A 262 16.17 -2.60 -15.31
C MET A 262 15.02 -1.66 -14.96
N CYS A 263 14.97 -1.16 -13.70
CA CYS A 263 13.96 -0.17 -13.30
C CYS A 263 14.10 1.13 -14.10
N LEU A 264 15.33 1.64 -14.24
CA LEU A 264 15.59 2.87 -14.98
C LEU A 264 15.29 2.72 -16.47
N ALA A 265 15.61 1.58 -17.07
CA ALA A 265 15.28 1.29 -18.47
C ALA A 265 13.76 1.32 -18.70
N GLY A 266 12.98 0.69 -17.78
CA GLY A 266 11.53 0.75 -17.85
C GLY A 266 10.99 2.18 -17.72
N TYR A 267 11.49 2.91 -16.73
CA TYR A 267 11.11 4.30 -16.46
C TYR A 267 11.38 5.21 -17.67
N LEU A 268 12.60 5.14 -18.22
CA LEU A 268 12.96 5.92 -19.38
C LEU A 268 12.19 5.51 -20.63
N THR A 269 11.91 4.20 -20.81
CA THR A 269 11.10 3.72 -21.94
C THR A 269 9.71 4.34 -21.91
N ALA A 270 9.04 4.34 -20.76
CA ALA A 270 7.72 4.97 -20.63
C ALA A 270 7.76 6.46 -20.94
N LEU A 271 8.74 7.20 -20.37
CA LEU A 271 8.90 8.62 -20.65
C LEU A 271 9.19 8.90 -22.11
N LEU A 272 10.13 8.16 -22.73
CA LEU A 272 10.47 8.35 -24.14
C LEU A 272 9.28 8.10 -25.08
N VAL A 273 8.51 7.03 -24.84
CA VAL A 273 7.32 6.71 -25.64
C VAL A 273 6.28 7.81 -25.50
N LEU A 274 5.97 8.23 -24.28
CA LEU A 274 4.93 9.22 -24.02
C LEU A 274 5.35 10.62 -24.46
N PHE A 275 6.57 11.05 -24.19
CA PHE A 275 7.09 12.31 -24.70
C PHE A 275 7.27 12.31 -26.21
N GLY A 276 7.67 11.18 -26.80
CA GLY A 276 7.70 11.01 -28.26
C GLY A 276 6.32 11.21 -28.89
N TYR A 277 5.28 10.64 -28.28
CA TYR A 277 3.90 10.87 -28.72
C TYR A 277 3.48 12.34 -28.56
N ILE A 278 3.77 12.97 -27.41
CA ILE A 278 3.48 14.40 -27.19
C ILE A 278 4.21 15.26 -28.22
N GLN A 279 5.47 14.98 -28.52
CA GLN A 279 6.24 15.70 -29.54
C GLN A 279 5.57 15.62 -30.91
N ILE A 280 5.14 14.43 -31.34
CA ILE A 280 4.52 14.21 -32.65
C ILE A 280 3.14 14.89 -32.72
N ARG A 281 2.35 14.83 -31.66
CA ARG A 281 0.96 15.29 -31.67
C ARG A 281 0.78 16.77 -31.36
N TYR A 282 1.57 17.32 -30.45
CA TYR A 282 1.39 18.67 -29.90
C TYR A 282 2.64 19.56 -30.03
N GLY A 283 3.81 18.96 -30.17
CA GLY A 283 5.11 19.63 -30.07
C GLY A 283 5.59 19.80 -28.62
N MET A 284 6.88 19.62 -28.41
CA MET A 284 7.49 19.73 -27.08
C MET A 284 7.39 21.14 -26.49
N ASP A 285 7.40 22.16 -27.35
CA ASP A 285 7.20 23.56 -26.92
C ASP A 285 5.86 23.79 -26.23
N ALA A 286 4.79 23.12 -26.71
CA ALA A 286 3.47 23.21 -26.08
C ALA A 286 3.50 22.56 -24.69
N TYR A 287 4.17 21.40 -24.55
CA TYR A 287 4.38 20.75 -23.26
C TYR A 287 5.14 21.64 -22.28
N VAL A 288 6.28 22.19 -22.71
CA VAL A 288 7.11 23.06 -21.87
C VAL A 288 6.33 24.29 -21.40
N ARG A 289 5.62 24.98 -22.31
CA ARG A 289 4.75 26.12 -21.93
C ARG A 289 3.66 25.72 -20.94
N GLY A 290 3.05 24.54 -21.09
CA GLY A 290 2.03 24.03 -20.15
C GLY A 290 2.60 23.83 -18.76
N ILE A 291 3.79 23.22 -18.65
CA ILE A 291 4.47 23.00 -17.37
C ILE A 291 4.97 24.32 -16.76
N GLN A 292 5.51 25.24 -17.56
CA GLN A 292 5.89 26.57 -17.07
C GLN A 292 4.69 27.32 -16.48
N ARG A 293 3.52 27.23 -17.13
CA ARG A 293 2.28 27.82 -16.59
C ARG A 293 1.83 27.18 -15.29
N LEU A 294 2.03 25.86 -15.11
CA LEU A 294 1.78 25.19 -13.84
C LEU A 294 2.66 25.79 -12.73
N PHE A 295 3.95 26.02 -12.98
CA PHE A 295 4.84 26.63 -12.00
C PHE A 295 4.49 28.10 -11.74
N SER A 296 4.09 28.87 -12.74
CA SER A 296 3.69 30.28 -12.53
C SER A 296 2.44 30.41 -11.65
N MET A 297 1.55 29.43 -11.61
CA MET A 297 0.45 29.41 -10.66
C MET A 297 0.93 29.35 -9.19
N THR A 298 2.03 28.66 -8.92
CA THR A 298 2.58 28.56 -7.56
C THR A 298 3.20 29.85 -7.07
N GLU A 299 3.52 30.78 -7.95
CA GLU A 299 4.07 32.10 -7.62
C GLU A 299 2.98 33.09 -7.20
N VAL A 300 1.76 32.90 -7.69
CA VAL A 300 0.62 33.83 -7.46
C VAL A 300 -0.27 33.38 -6.30
N ALA A 301 -0.40 32.08 -6.09
CA ALA A 301 -1.24 31.53 -5.02
C ALA A 301 -0.48 31.49 -3.68
N THR A 302 -0.98 32.22 -2.68
CA THR A 302 -0.34 32.34 -1.33
C THR A 302 -0.29 31.01 -0.56
N ASP A 303 -1.12 30.05 -0.94
CA ASP A 303 -1.24 28.73 -0.33
C ASP A 303 -0.44 27.62 -1.05
N TYR A 304 0.12 27.91 -2.24
CA TYR A 304 0.95 26.98 -3.02
C TYR A 304 2.44 27.34 -2.95
N THR A 305 3.01 27.34 -1.76
CA THR A 305 4.46 27.53 -1.61
C THR A 305 5.19 26.18 -1.61
N ALA A 306 6.47 26.16 -2.07
CA ALA A 306 7.31 24.97 -2.01
C ALA A 306 7.42 24.42 -0.57
N ALA A 307 7.44 25.29 0.44
CA ALA A 307 7.43 24.90 1.83
C ALA A 307 6.12 24.21 2.23
N SER A 308 4.95 24.71 1.81
CA SER A 308 3.67 24.08 2.13
C SER A 308 3.51 22.70 1.47
N MET A 309 4.06 22.51 0.29
CA MET A 309 4.02 21.24 -0.44
C MET A 309 4.90 20.13 0.18
N ILE A 310 5.91 20.51 0.97
CA ILE A 310 6.80 19.56 1.64
C ILE A 310 6.49 19.47 3.13
N LEU A 311 6.32 20.62 3.80
CA LEU A 311 6.19 20.66 5.25
C LEU A 311 4.75 20.56 5.74
N GLY A 312 3.76 20.86 4.89
CA GLY A 312 2.35 20.87 5.28
C GLY A 312 1.83 19.51 5.77
N MET A 313 2.43 18.40 5.32
CA MET A 313 2.07 17.08 5.85
C MET A 313 2.52 16.89 7.30
N PHE A 314 3.67 17.45 7.71
CA PHE A 314 4.17 17.35 9.09
C PHE A 314 3.28 18.13 10.07
N ASP A 315 2.78 19.29 9.64
CA ASP A 315 1.82 20.06 10.44
C ASP A 315 0.57 19.26 10.75
N TRP A 316 0.10 18.45 9.80
CA TRP A 316 -1.07 17.62 10.01
C TRP A 316 -0.81 16.46 10.97
N TYR A 317 0.37 15.83 10.94
CA TYR A 317 0.74 14.86 11.96
C TYR A 317 0.73 15.51 13.36
N LEU A 318 1.29 16.71 13.51
CA LEU A 318 1.32 17.43 14.79
C LEU A 318 -0.09 17.83 15.25
N GLN A 319 -0.92 18.38 14.35
CA GLN A 319 -2.30 18.76 14.66
C GLN A 319 -3.16 17.56 15.03
N ASN A 320 -2.86 16.38 14.47
CA ASN A 320 -3.60 15.15 14.77
C ASN A 320 -3.14 14.45 16.06
N LEU A 321 -2.07 14.89 16.69
CA LEU A 321 -1.47 14.22 17.85
C LEU A 321 -2.48 13.96 18.98
N TYR A 322 -3.41 14.88 19.22
CA TYR A 322 -4.49 14.70 20.21
C TYR A 322 -5.38 13.50 19.91
N TRP A 323 -5.77 13.34 18.64
CA TRP A 323 -6.59 12.21 18.17
C TRP A 323 -5.82 10.89 18.22
N GLU A 324 -4.54 10.92 17.85
CA GLU A 324 -3.64 9.77 17.93
C GLU A 324 -3.50 9.30 19.39
N LEU A 325 -3.28 10.21 20.33
CA LEU A 325 -3.19 9.89 21.75
C LEU A 325 -4.49 9.30 22.28
N ARG A 326 -5.66 9.84 21.92
CA ARG A 326 -6.96 9.27 22.29
C ARG A 326 -7.14 7.85 21.76
N MET A 327 -6.78 7.62 20.49
CA MET A 327 -6.85 6.30 19.89
C MET A 327 -5.90 5.33 20.56
N CYS A 328 -4.65 5.75 20.82
CA CYS A 328 -3.68 4.92 21.53
C CYS A 328 -4.16 4.56 22.94
N VAL A 329 -4.71 5.52 23.68
CA VAL A 329 -5.28 5.26 25.03
C VAL A 329 -6.42 4.24 24.93
N PHE A 330 -7.33 4.39 23.97
CA PHE A 330 -8.42 3.45 23.77
C PHE A 330 -7.90 2.03 23.47
N LEU A 331 -6.92 1.91 22.57
CA LEU A 331 -6.31 0.62 22.22
C LEU A 331 -5.56 0.00 23.40
N ILE A 332 -4.79 0.80 24.17
CA ILE A 332 -4.07 0.34 25.35
C ILE A 332 -5.05 -0.16 26.43
N VAL A 333 -6.09 0.60 26.72
CA VAL A 333 -7.14 0.20 27.69
C VAL A 333 -7.83 -1.09 27.25
N GLY A 334 -8.15 -1.19 25.94
CA GLY A 334 -8.71 -2.41 25.37
C GLY A 334 -7.78 -3.61 25.50
N MET A 335 -6.50 -3.46 25.16
CA MET A 335 -5.51 -4.53 25.31
C MET A 335 -5.32 -4.95 26.77
N ILE A 336 -5.29 -4.00 27.71
CA ILE A 336 -5.22 -4.30 29.14
C ILE A 336 -6.45 -5.08 29.59
N ALA A 337 -7.65 -4.64 29.19
CA ALA A 337 -8.90 -5.32 29.54
C ALA A 337 -8.92 -6.78 29.04
N VAL A 338 -8.58 -7.01 27.78
CA VAL A 338 -8.50 -8.36 27.21
C VAL A 338 -7.40 -9.17 27.87
N GLY A 339 -6.20 -8.60 28.07
CA GLY A 339 -5.08 -9.28 28.73
C GLY A 339 -5.40 -9.69 30.18
N LEU A 340 -6.11 -8.86 30.93
CA LEU A 340 -6.58 -9.22 32.30
C LEU A 340 -7.57 -10.36 32.26
N LEU A 341 -8.46 -10.42 31.27
CA LEU A 341 -9.41 -11.53 31.11
C LEU A 341 -8.68 -12.83 30.74
N GLU A 342 -7.71 -12.77 29.82
CA GLU A 342 -6.88 -13.92 29.47
C GLU A 342 -6.06 -14.42 30.67
N PHE A 343 -5.48 -13.51 31.45
CA PHE A 343 -4.74 -13.85 32.68
C PHE A 343 -5.67 -14.50 33.71
N ALA A 344 -6.86 -13.92 33.96
CA ALA A 344 -7.86 -14.51 34.86
C ALA A 344 -8.29 -15.91 34.40
N ALA A 345 -8.52 -16.07 33.07
CA ALA A 345 -8.83 -17.37 32.48
C ALA A 345 -7.70 -18.40 32.66
N ALA A 346 -6.44 -17.96 32.55
CA ALA A 346 -5.27 -18.83 32.80
C ALA A 346 -5.19 -19.25 34.27
N CYS A 347 -5.32 -18.30 35.21
CA CYS A 347 -5.30 -18.61 36.67
C CYS A 347 -6.41 -19.58 37.06
N VAL A 348 -7.61 -19.39 36.55
CA VAL A 348 -8.75 -20.29 36.80
C VAL A 348 -8.53 -21.65 36.17
N ARG A 349 -7.92 -21.73 35.00
CA ARG A 349 -7.58 -22.99 34.34
C ARG A 349 -6.60 -23.81 35.18
N ASP A 350 -5.62 -23.17 35.81
CA ASP A 350 -4.59 -23.82 36.58
C ASP A 350 -5.11 -24.21 37.97
N SER A 351 -6.03 -23.40 38.57
CA SER A 351 -6.60 -23.64 39.90
C SER A 351 -7.75 -24.64 39.93
N TYR A 352 -8.48 -24.78 38.82
CA TYR A 352 -9.71 -25.60 38.74
C TYR A 352 -9.66 -26.61 37.59
N ALA A 353 -8.65 -27.50 37.63
CA ALA A 353 -8.57 -28.63 36.71
C ALA A 353 -9.82 -29.52 36.90
N GLY A 354 -10.90 -29.30 36.16
CA GLY A 354 -12.14 -30.06 36.23
C GLY A 354 -13.44 -29.24 36.12
N LYS A 355 -13.41 -27.89 36.22
CA LYS A 355 -14.62 -27.07 36.11
C LYS A 355 -14.72 -26.42 34.71
N ASP A 356 -15.15 -27.19 33.71
CA ASP A 356 -15.35 -26.71 32.33
C ASP A 356 -16.34 -25.55 32.20
N THR A 357 -17.28 -25.44 33.17
CA THR A 357 -18.27 -24.36 33.21
C THR A 357 -17.62 -22.99 33.41
N ILE A 358 -16.62 -22.86 34.31
CA ILE A 358 -15.94 -21.58 34.58
C ILE A 358 -15.11 -21.15 33.37
N LYS A 359 -14.42 -22.09 32.71
CA LYS A 359 -13.67 -21.84 31.47
C LYS A 359 -14.58 -21.33 30.35
N LYS A 360 -15.81 -21.89 30.24
CA LYS A 360 -16.79 -21.40 29.25
C LYS A 360 -17.27 -19.99 29.58
N VAL A 361 -17.56 -19.69 30.84
CA VAL A 361 -18.00 -18.36 31.28
C VAL A 361 -16.92 -17.30 30.98
N LEU A 362 -15.64 -17.57 31.34
CA LEU A 362 -14.54 -16.65 31.08
C LEU A 362 -14.33 -16.41 29.57
N ARG A 363 -14.43 -17.43 28.75
CA ARG A 363 -14.36 -17.30 27.30
C ARG A 363 -15.51 -16.47 26.73
N ILE A 364 -16.73 -16.68 27.23
CA ILE A 364 -17.89 -15.86 26.85
C ILE A 364 -17.67 -14.40 27.24
N LEU A 365 -17.15 -14.15 28.45
CA LEU A 365 -16.85 -12.80 28.93
C LEU A 365 -15.79 -12.10 28.05
N GLU A 366 -14.70 -12.80 27.72
CA GLU A 366 -13.66 -12.31 26.80
C GLU A 366 -14.25 -11.92 25.43
N TRP A 367 -15.03 -12.82 24.83
CA TRP A 367 -15.72 -12.53 23.57
C TRP A 367 -16.69 -11.35 23.69
N THR A 368 -17.44 -11.24 24.80
CA THR A 368 -18.39 -10.15 25.03
C THR A 368 -17.66 -8.81 25.15
N VAL A 369 -16.55 -8.75 25.93
CA VAL A 369 -15.74 -7.53 26.07
C VAL A 369 -15.12 -7.14 24.74
N SER A 370 -14.53 -8.08 24.02
CA SER A 370 -13.93 -7.82 22.71
C SER A 370 -14.97 -7.33 21.70
N ALA A 371 -16.17 -7.94 21.68
CA ALA A 371 -17.28 -7.49 20.84
C ALA A 371 -17.75 -6.09 21.23
N LEU A 372 -17.89 -5.79 22.52
CA LEU A 372 -18.28 -4.46 22.99
C LEU A 372 -17.27 -3.38 22.60
N LEU A 373 -15.97 -3.63 22.79
CA LEU A 373 -14.91 -2.73 22.37
C LEU A 373 -14.95 -2.48 20.85
N THR A 374 -15.18 -3.55 20.08
CA THR A 374 -15.31 -3.45 18.61
C THR A 374 -16.52 -2.58 18.24
N VAL A 375 -17.68 -2.80 18.87
CA VAL A 375 -18.90 -2.01 18.63
C VAL A 375 -18.68 -0.53 18.97
N ILE A 376 -18.03 -0.23 20.10
CA ILE A 376 -17.69 1.14 20.51
C ILE A 376 -16.78 1.79 19.45
N MET A 377 -15.75 1.10 18.99
CA MET A 377 -14.82 1.59 17.97
C MET A 377 -15.56 1.84 16.64
N VAL A 378 -16.35 0.87 16.16
CA VAL A 378 -17.10 1.02 14.90
C VAL A 378 -18.11 2.16 15.00
N PHE A 379 -18.83 2.28 16.12
CA PHE A 379 -19.76 3.38 16.35
C PHE A 379 -19.06 4.73 16.38
N TRP A 380 -17.89 4.81 17.03
CA TRP A 380 -17.10 6.02 17.03
C TRP A 380 -16.61 6.40 15.62
N LEU A 381 -16.08 5.45 14.85
CA LEU A 381 -15.68 5.66 13.44
C LEU A 381 -16.88 6.11 12.58
N TYR A 382 -18.03 5.48 12.76
CA TYR A 382 -19.26 5.85 12.06
C TYR A 382 -19.66 7.32 12.36
N ARG A 383 -19.57 7.74 13.63
CA ARG A 383 -19.80 9.13 14.03
C ARG A 383 -18.80 10.11 13.43
N GLN A 384 -17.61 9.64 13.07
CA GLN A 384 -16.59 10.43 12.37
C GLN A 384 -16.74 10.40 10.83
N GLY A 385 -17.80 9.81 10.31
CA GLY A 385 -18.08 9.76 8.87
C GLY A 385 -17.54 8.53 8.14
N PHE A 386 -17.08 7.50 8.87
CA PHE A 386 -16.73 6.21 8.26
C PHE A 386 -17.97 5.59 7.61
N CYS A 387 -17.83 5.10 6.38
CA CYS A 387 -18.96 4.65 5.55
C CYS A 387 -19.96 5.77 5.17
N ALA A 388 -19.57 7.04 5.25
CA ALA A 388 -20.44 8.13 4.88
C ALA A 388 -20.94 8.00 3.43
N THR A 389 -22.20 8.33 3.22
CA THR A 389 -22.85 8.45 1.91
C THR A 389 -23.04 9.91 1.50
N GLU A 390 -22.72 10.85 2.38
CA GLU A 390 -22.83 12.28 2.18
C GLU A 390 -21.45 12.95 2.30
N TYR A 391 -21.18 13.86 1.39
CA TYR A 391 -19.90 14.58 1.32
C TYR A 391 -19.58 15.35 2.59
N THR A 392 -20.59 15.94 3.23
CA THR A 392 -20.44 16.76 4.45
C THR A 392 -19.89 15.97 5.64
N HIS A 393 -20.20 14.70 5.74
CA HIS A 393 -19.71 13.83 6.82
C HIS A 393 -18.31 13.29 6.56
N TYR A 394 -17.89 13.25 5.29
CA TYR A 394 -16.61 12.67 4.91
C TYR A 394 -15.41 13.45 5.45
N GLY A 395 -15.49 14.77 5.57
CA GLY A 395 -14.40 15.61 6.08
C GLY A 395 -13.95 15.26 7.50
N ALA A 396 -14.83 14.69 8.32
CA ALA A 396 -14.52 14.31 9.69
C ALA A 396 -13.63 13.06 9.80
N ILE A 397 -13.55 12.24 8.73
CA ILE A 397 -12.78 10.99 8.73
C ILE A 397 -11.27 11.21 8.66
N ILE A 398 -10.82 12.45 8.38
CA ILE A 398 -9.39 12.76 8.25
C ILE A 398 -8.60 12.37 9.51
N TRP A 399 -9.14 12.62 10.69
CA TRP A 399 -8.45 12.38 11.94
C TRP A 399 -8.20 10.89 12.22
N PRO A 400 -9.22 10.00 12.15
CA PRO A 400 -8.96 8.55 12.21
C PRO A 400 -8.06 8.09 11.06
N GLY A 401 -8.20 8.63 9.86
CA GLY A 401 -7.35 8.29 8.71
C GLY A 401 -5.87 8.59 8.97
N VAL A 402 -5.55 9.77 9.50
CA VAL A 402 -4.17 10.14 9.86
C VAL A 402 -3.65 9.26 11.00
N THR A 403 -4.49 8.91 11.98
CA THR A 403 -4.09 7.97 13.05
C THR A 403 -3.69 6.61 12.49
N PHE A 404 -4.49 6.03 11.59
CA PHE A 404 -4.13 4.77 10.93
C PHE A 404 -2.88 4.90 10.07
N LEU A 405 -2.68 6.04 9.42
CA LEU A 405 -1.47 6.33 8.65
C LEU A 405 -0.23 6.33 9.55
N THR A 406 -0.29 7.01 10.69
CA THR A 406 0.79 7.04 11.70
C THR A 406 1.08 5.64 12.24
N LEU A 407 0.05 4.88 12.61
CA LEU A 407 0.22 3.50 13.07
C LEU A 407 0.89 2.62 12.00
N THR A 408 0.49 2.77 10.74
CA THR A 408 1.13 2.04 9.63
C THR A 408 2.60 2.40 9.50
N LEU A 409 2.96 3.69 9.58
CA LEU A 409 4.36 4.13 9.56
C LEU A 409 5.17 3.50 10.72
N LEU A 410 4.63 3.51 11.92
CA LEU A 410 5.28 2.92 13.09
C LEU A 410 5.47 1.40 12.94
N VAL A 411 4.44 0.68 12.48
CA VAL A 411 4.53 -0.77 12.24
C VAL A 411 5.54 -1.09 11.15
N THR A 412 5.56 -0.35 10.04
CA THR A 412 6.52 -0.58 8.95
C THR A 412 7.97 -0.33 9.42
N LEU A 413 8.21 0.75 10.16
CA LEU A 413 9.52 1.01 10.76
C LEU A 413 9.93 -0.10 11.74
N TRP A 414 9.02 -0.48 12.63
CA TRP A 414 9.30 -1.58 13.56
C TRP A 414 9.69 -2.86 12.83
N ARG A 415 8.97 -3.25 11.76
CA ARG A 415 9.28 -4.42 10.95
C ARG A 415 10.62 -4.31 10.24
N ILE A 416 10.94 -3.15 9.66
CA ILE A 416 12.22 -2.90 8.99
C ILE A 416 13.40 -3.10 9.94
N PHE A 417 13.29 -2.59 11.19
CA PHE A 417 14.35 -2.63 12.17
C PHE A 417 14.36 -3.90 13.05
N THR A 418 13.32 -4.74 12.99
CA THR A 418 13.28 -6.01 13.72
C THR A 418 14.30 -6.99 13.12
N PRO A 419 15.34 -7.43 13.87
CA PRO A 419 16.39 -8.27 13.32
C PRO A 419 15.89 -9.64 12.84
N SER A 420 14.89 -10.20 13.51
CA SER A 420 14.29 -11.51 13.21
C SER A 420 13.26 -11.51 12.07
N ALA A 421 12.85 -10.33 11.59
CA ALA A 421 11.89 -10.25 10.50
C ALA A 421 12.50 -10.75 9.19
N PRO A 422 11.77 -11.56 8.39
CA PRO A 422 12.20 -12.02 7.08
C PRO A 422 12.50 -10.83 6.14
N ARG A 423 13.47 -11.01 5.23
CA ARG A 423 13.85 -9.95 4.28
C ARG A 423 12.71 -9.51 3.35
N GLU A 424 11.83 -10.43 2.98
CA GLU A 424 10.65 -10.13 2.18
C GLU A 424 9.65 -9.25 2.94
N GLU A 425 9.54 -9.44 4.24
CA GLU A 425 8.72 -8.61 5.12
C GLU A 425 9.32 -7.22 5.30
N LYS A 426 10.64 -7.12 5.46
CA LYS A 426 11.36 -5.84 5.46
C LYS A 426 11.21 -5.09 4.13
N LEU A 427 11.25 -5.82 3.01
CA LEU A 427 11.06 -5.24 1.68
C LEU A 427 9.67 -4.62 1.55
N VAL A 428 8.60 -5.38 1.82
CA VAL A 428 7.24 -4.86 1.67
C VAL A 428 6.98 -3.70 2.64
N SER A 429 7.47 -3.80 3.90
CA SER A 429 7.39 -2.69 4.87
C SER A 429 8.10 -1.44 4.36
N GLY A 430 9.30 -1.58 3.78
CA GLY A 430 10.05 -0.46 3.20
C GLY A 430 9.34 0.18 2.02
N LEU A 431 8.74 -0.62 1.13
CA LEU A 431 7.99 -0.11 0.00
C LEU A 431 6.70 0.62 0.44
N ILE A 432 5.97 0.08 1.44
CA ILE A 432 4.80 0.75 2.02
C ILE A 432 5.20 2.08 2.66
N PHE A 433 6.27 2.09 3.45
CA PHE A 433 6.80 3.30 4.08
C PHE A 433 7.11 4.39 3.04
N LEU A 434 7.82 4.02 1.96
CA LEU A 434 8.14 4.96 0.88
C LEU A 434 6.89 5.49 0.19
N VAL A 435 5.92 4.64 -0.14
CA VAL A 435 4.66 5.06 -0.79
C VAL A 435 3.91 6.07 0.06
N ILE A 436 3.78 5.85 1.37
CA ILE A 436 3.09 6.77 2.27
C ILE A 436 3.73 8.16 2.22
N TRP A 437 5.06 8.24 2.28
CA TRP A 437 5.78 9.51 2.24
C TRP A 437 5.71 10.18 0.87
N ILE A 438 5.97 9.43 -0.20
CA ILE A 438 6.04 9.97 -1.56
C ILE A 438 4.68 10.48 -2.03
N THR A 439 3.59 9.77 -1.70
CA THR A 439 2.24 10.10 -2.19
C THR A 439 1.79 11.52 -1.79
N SER A 440 2.22 12.01 -0.64
CA SER A 440 1.88 13.37 -0.17
C SER A 440 2.86 14.45 -0.63
N LEU A 441 4.05 14.09 -1.14
CA LEU A 441 5.03 15.06 -1.61
C LEU A 441 4.54 15.80 -2.87
N GLY A 442 4.79 17.09 -2.93
CA GLY A 442 4.43 17.92 -4.08
C GLY A 442 2.93 18.20 -4.20
N SER A 443 2.17 18.01 -3.11
CA SER A 443 0.76 18.32 -3.03
C SER A 443 0.48 19.29 -1.89
N ASN A 444 -0.31 20.33 -2.15
CA ASN A 444 -0.82 21.21 -1.10
C ASN A 444 -1.93 20.53 -0.25
N ASN A 445 -2.40 19.36 -0.67
CA ASN A 445 -3.46 18.61 0.02
C ASN A 445 -2.95 17.86 1.27
N LYS A 446 -1.77 18.22 1.79
CA LYS A 446 -1.19 17.70 3.04
C LYS A 446 -1.19 16.17 3.09
N LEU A 447 -1.94 15.52 3.99
CA LEU A 447 -2.00 14.06 4.13
C LEU A 447 -3.16 13.37 3.39
N TYR A 448 -4.06 14.13 2.76
CA TYR A 448 -5.15 13.52 1.99
C TYR A 448 -4.68 12.51 0.92
N PRO A 449 -3.63 12.81 0.11
CA PRO A 449 -3.18 11.84 -0.88
C PRO A 449 -2.71 10.52 -0.25
N SER A 450 -1.93 10.56 0.82
CA SER A 450 -1.47 9.34 1.51
C SER A 450 -2.60 8.60 2.21
N MET A 451 -3.56 9.30 2.82
CA MET A 451 -4.75 8.72 3.42
C MET A 451 -5.63 8.02 2.37
N ASN A 452 -5.75 8.61 1.18
CA ASN A 452 -6.52 8.02 0.08
C ASN A 452 -5.80 6.81 -0.55
N ASN A 453 -4.51 6.60 -0.31
CA ASN A 453 -3.70 5.53 -0.88
C ASN A 453 -3.28 4.47 0.16
N LEU A 454 -4.21 4.05 1.01
CA LEU A 454 -3.95 3.04 2.05
C LEU A 454 -4.20 1.59 1.61
N PHE A 455 -4.45 1.35 0.32
CA PHE A 455 -4.81 0.04 -0.25
C PHE A 455 -3.76 -1.06 -0.06
N LEU A 456 -2.51 -0.71 0.13
CA LEU A 456 -1.45 -1.67 0.45
C LEU A 456 -1.13 -1.68 1.95
N ALA A 457 -1.29 -0.53 2.60
CA ALA A 457 -0.85 -0.30 3.98
C ALA A 457 -1.76 -0.96 5.02
N LEU A 458 -3.06 -0.79 4.90
CA LEU A 458 -4.02 -1.30 5.89
C LEU A 458 -4.21 -2.82 5.84
N PRO A 459 -4.25 -3.49 4.67
CA PRO A 459 -4.33 -4.95 4.66
C PRO A 459 -3.07 -5.64 5.19
N TYR A 460 -1.92 -4.97 5.07
CA TYR A 460 -0.63 -5.44 5.55
C TYR A 460 -0.47 -5.24 7.05
#